data_f7a06b9edb5ae854e096580b200a68c1
#
_entry.id   f7a06b9edb5ae854e096580b200a68c1
#
_cell.length_a   1.000
_cell.length_b   1.000
_cell.length_c   1.000
_cell.angle_alpha   90.00
_cell.angle_beta   90.00
_cell.angle_gamma   90.00
#
_symmetry.space_group_name_H-M   'P 1'
#
loop_
_entity.id
_entity.type
_entity.pdbx_description
1 polymer ?
#
loop_
_entity_poly.entity_id
_entity_poly.type
_entity_poly.pdbx_seq_one_letter_code
_entity_poly.pdbx_strand_id
1 'polypeptide(L)'
;MKVELDMLPKEELLKRRGLQESGLVQKFIDSESMRYMNDYMPRRQAGELEHMMVLGTVIGSGQIDIPGPYAHYLHEGILFVSPTTGSPWAKKDEIKIPTDKELKYAGAPMRGKKFFDRMKADHKDDILQGAQAIADREN
;
A
#
# COMPACT_ATOMS: atom_id res chain seq x y z
N MET A 1 4.23 -7.80 -0.28
CA MET A 1 3.45 -7.04 -1.26
C MET A 1 4.15 -5.74 -1.57
N LYS A 2 4.35 -5.46 -2.83
CA LYS A 2 4.92 -4.18 -3.29
C LYS A 2 3.89 -3.42 -4.08
N VAL A 3 3.75 -2.14 -3.78
CA VAL A 3 2.83 -1.25 -4.48
C VAL A 3 3.64 -0.13 -5.10
N GLU A 4 3.53 0.03 -6.40
CA GLU A 4 4.13 1.16 -7.09
C GLU A 4 3.20 2.36 -7.05
N LEU A 5 3.74 3.50 -6.69
CA LEU A 5 3.00 4.74 -6.55
C LEU A 5 3.05 5.55 -7.84
N ASP A 6 2.44 4.99 -8.88
CA ASP A 6 2.37 5.60 -10.20
C ASP A 6 1.10 6.45 -10.32
N MET A 7 1.06 7.54 -9.56
CA MET A 7 -0.10 8.43 -9.49
C MET A 7 -0.02 9.61 -10.46
N LEU A 8 1.20 9.96 -10.86
CA LEU A 8 1.46 11.03 -11.81
C LEU A 8 2.62 10.58 -12.69
N PRO A 9 2.61 10.85 -13.98
CA PRO A 9 3.76 10.54 -14.83
C PRO A 9 5.04 11.13 -14.23
N LYS A 10 5.90 10.26 -13.78
CA LYS A 10 7.15 10.62 -13.13
C LYS A 10 8.00 11.54 -14.00
N GLU A 11 8.02 11.26 -15.30
CA GLU A 11 8.75 12.02 -16.28
C GLU A 11 8.30 13.46 -16.38
N GLU A 12 7.00 13.70 -16.22
CA GLU A 12 6.45 15.04 -16.26
C GLU A 12 6.93 15.87 -15.08
N LEU A 13 6.96 15.29 -13.89
CA LEU A 13 7.50 15.95 -12.70
C LEU A 13 9.00 16.26 -12.86
N LEU A 14 9.75 15.30 -13.37
CA LEU A 14 11.18 15.45 -13.60
C LEU A 14 11.49 16.58 -14.57
N LYS A 15 10.73 16.67 -15.66
CA LYS A 15 10.88 17.74 -16.65
C LYS A 15 10.64 19.11 -16.07
N ARG A 16 9.65 19.24 -15.20
CA ARG A 16 9.26 20.54 -14.64
C ARG A 16 10.24 21.06 -13.62
N ARG A 17 10.83 20.21 -12.80
CA ARG A 17 11.60 20.62 -11.62
C ARG A 17 12.93 19.91 -11.42
N GLY A 18 13.35 19.09 -12.35
CA GLY A 18 14.57 18.31 -12.18
C GLY A 18 14.50 17.37 -10.99
N LEU A 19 13.31 16.85 -10.70
CA LEU A 19 13.09 15.99 -9.55
C LEU A 19 13.64 14.60 -9.80
N GLN A 20 14.28 14.03 -8.79
CA GLN A 20 14.92 12.73 -8.85
C GLN A 20 14.23 11.75 -7.89
N GLU A 21 14.53 10.48 -8.05
CA GLU A 21 14.24 9.51 -7.00
C GLU A 21 14.84 10.01 -5.69
N SER A 22 14.15 9.76 -4.59
CA SER A 22 14.52 10.25 -3.27
C SER A 22 14.46 11.77 -3.10
N GLY A 23 13.88 12.49 -4.06
CA GLY A 23 13.62 13.92 -3.94
C GLY A 23 12.42 14.20 -3.03
N LEU A 24 12.22 15.49 -2.71
CA LEU A 24 11.16 15.91 -1.79
C LEU A 24 9.76 15.54 -2.27
N VAL A 25 9.50 15.63 -3.58
CA VAL A 25 8.18 15.29 -4.14
C VAL A 25 7.89 13.80 -3.99
N GLN A 26 8.86 12.95 -4.32
CA GLN A 26 8.67 11.50 -4.18
C GLN A 26 8.50 11.10 -2.72
N LYS A 27 9.29 11.70 -1.83
CA LYS A 27 9.14 11.45 -0.39
C LYS A 27 7.76 11.86 0.12
N PHE A 28 7.24 12.98 -0.35
CA PHE A 28 5.90 13.43 0.00
C PHE A 28 4.84 12.45 -0.48
N ILE A 29 4.92 12.02 -1.75
CA ILE A 29 3.95 11.07 -2.32
C ILE A 29 3.96 9.77 -1.54
N ASP A 30 5.14 9.22 -1.28
CA ASP A 30 5.27 7.96 -0.54
C ASP A 30 4.70 8.09 0.87
N SER A 31 5.07 9.15 1.59
CA SER A 31 4.64 9.37 2.98
C SER A 31 3.13 9.60 3.08
N GLU A 32 2.57 10.42 2.20
CA GLU A 32 1.13 10.70 2.20
C GLU A 32 0.32 9.47 1.80
N SER A 33 0.81 8.69 0.84
CA SER A 33 0.14 7.46 0.44
C SER A 33 0.09 6.47 1.60
N MET A 34 1.19 6.32 2.34
CA MET A 34 1.22 5.46 3.53
C MET A 34 0.28 5.97 4.62
N ARG A 35 0.26 7.28 4.86
CA ARG A 35 -0.60 7.90 5.86
C ARG A 35 -2.08 7.65 5.56
N TYR A 36 -2.49 7.86 4.32
CA TYR A 36 -3.87 7.61 3.92
C TYR A 36 -4.21 6.11 3.89
N MET A 37 -3.27 5.26 3.43
CA MET A 37 -3.48 3.81 3.43
C MET A 37 -3.78 3.27 4.81
N ASN A 38 -3.18 3.82 5.85
CA ASN A 38 -3.39 3.37 7.21
C ASN A 38 -4.86 3.34 7.61
N ASP A 39 -5.65 4.29 7.13
CA ASP A 39 -7.09 4.36 7.42
C ASP A 39 -7.90 3.24 6.75
N TYR A 40 -7.38 2.67 5.68
CA TYR A 40 -8.04 1.63 4.89
C TYR A 40 -7.52 0.22 5.19
N MET A 41 -6.34 0.12 5.77
CA MET A 41 -5.70 -1.17 6.02
C MET A 41 -6.39 -1.91 7.16
N PRO A 42 -6.55 -3.25 7.03
CA PRO A 42 -7.04 -4.05 8.13
C PRO A 42 -6.16 -3.86 9.36
N ARG A 43 -6.77 -3.74 10.52
CA ARG A 43 -6.03 -3.54 11.75
C ARG A 43 -6.39 -4.62 12.76
N ARG A 44 -5.41 -5.45 13.09
CA ARG A 44 -5.45 -6.34 14.23
C ARG A 44 -4.66 -5.71 15.37
N GLN A 45 -5.06 -5.96 16.58
CA GLN A 45 -4.32 -5.59 17.81
C GLN A 45 -3.43 -4.35 17.64
N ALA A 46 -2.12 -4.48 17.63
CA ALA A 46 -1.17 -3.37 17.66
C ALA A 46 -0.85 -2.72 16.30
N GLY A 47 -1.66 -2.95 15.27
CA GLY A 47 -1.39 -2.37 13.94
C GLY A 47 -0.19 -3.01 13.24
N GLU A 48 -0.10 -4.32 13.27
CA GLU A 48 1.04 -5.06 12.73
C GLU A 48 1.29 -4.80 11.24
N LEU A 49 0.23 -4.75 10.44
CA LEU A 49 0.35 -4.54 8.99
C LEU A 49 0.92 -3.18 8.67
N GLU A 50 0.44 -2.15 9.35
CA GLU A 50 0.97 -0.79 9.24
C GLU A 50 2.44 -0.75 9.62
N HIS A 51 2.81 -1.40 10.71
CA HIS A 51 4.18 -1.46 11.18
C HIS A 51 5.10 -2.13 10.17
N MET A 52 4.66 -3.23 9.58
CA MET A 52 5.40 -3.93 8.51
C MET A 52 5.58 -3.04 7.29
N MET A 53 4.57 -2.28 6.92
CA MET A 53 4.64 -1.32 5.81
C MET A 53 5.71 -0.26 6.06
N VAL A 54 5.72 0.32 7.25
CA VAL A 54 6.71 1.33 7.63
C VAL A 54 8.13 0.76 7.60
N LEU A 55 8.32 -0.44 8.14
CA LEU A 55 9.64 -1.08 8.17
C LEU A 55 10.12 -1.52 6.80
N GLY A 56 9.21 -1.92 5.91
CA GLY A 56 9.54 -2.45 4.60
C GLY A 56 9.68 -1.40 3.50
N THR A 57 9.24 -0.18 3.74
CA THR A 57 9.18 0.87 2.72
C THR A 57 10.33 1.85 2.87
N VAL A 58 11.03 2.11 1.77
CA VAL A 58 12.04 3.17 1.70
C VAL A 58 11.35 4.42 1.16
N ILE A 59 11.22 5.44 1.99
CA ILE A 59 10.59 6.71 1.62
C ILE A 59 11.41 7.39 0.54
N GLY A 60 10.77 7.76 -0.55
CA GLY A 60 11.42 8.35 -1.72
C GLY A 60 11.66 7.36 -2.86
N SER A 61 11.39 6.08 -2.64
CA SER A 61 11.61 5.03 -3.65
C SER A 61 10.52 4.97 -4.73
N GLY A 62 9.34 5.52 -4.45
CA GLY A 62 8.19 5.37 -5.33
C GLY A 62 7.46 4.04 -5.19
N GLN A 63 7.84 3.24 -4.19
CA GLN A 63 7.22 1.94 -3.92
C GLN A 63 6.89 1.81 -2.44
N ILE A 64 5.74 1.22 -2.16
CA ILE A 64 5.37 0.78 -0.81
C ILE A 64 5.56 -0.73 -0.76
N ASP A 65 6.34 -1.20 0.21
CA ASP A 65 6.61 -2.61 0.40
C ASP A 65 6.09 -3.06 1.77
N ILE A 66 5.18 -4.03 1.75
CA ILE A 66 4.68 -4.67 2.96
C ILE A 66 5.19 -6.11 2.92
N PRO A 67 6.27 -6.43 3.66
CA PRO A 67 6.90 -7.74 3.57
C PRO A 67 5.98 -8.90 3.96
N GLY A 68 6.26 -10.05 3.37
CA GLY A 68 5.54 -11.29 3.65
C GLY A 68 4.27 -11.47 2.83
N PRO A 69 3.69 -12.67 2.86
CA PRO A 69 2.50 -13.00 2.05
C PRO A 69 1.19 -12.49 2.64
N TYR A 70 1.19 -12.09 3.90
CA TYR A 70 -0.02 -11.78 4.65
C TYR A 70 -0.78 -10.58 4.08
N ALA A 71 -0.06 -9.53 3.71
CA ALA A 71 -0.65 -8.33 3.12
C ALA A 71 -1.36 -8.62 1.80
N HIS A 72 -0.80 -9.49 0.99
CA HIS A 72 -1.42 -9.89 -0.27
C HIS A 72 -2.80 -10.51 -0.06
N TYR A 73 -2.92 -11.44 0.87
CA TYR A 73 -4.20 -12.09 1.17
C TYR A 73 -5.22 -11.09 1.71
N LEU A 74 -4.80 -10.20 2.57
CA LEU A 74 -5.68 -9.16 3.13
C LEU A 74 -6.12 -8.15 2.08
N HIS A 75 -5.23 -7.81 1.15
CA HIS A 75 -5.56 -6.88 0.07
C HIS A 75 -6.54 -7.51 -0.91
N GLU A 76 -6.35 -8.77 -1.28
CA GLU A 76 -7.27 -9.47 -2.18
C GLU A 76 -8.64 -9.73 -1.53
N GLY A 77 -8.68 -9.89 -0.22
CA GLY A 77 -9.93 -10.01 0.52
C GLY A 77 -10.58 -11.38 0.46
N ILE A 78 -9.86 -12.39 0.02
CA ILE A 78 -10.36 -13.77 -0.02
C ILE A 78 -9.54 -14.67 0.88
N LEU A 79 -10.17 -15.71 1.37
CA LEU A 79 -9.50 -16.71 2.18
C LEU A 79 -8.68 -17.64 1.29
N PHE A 80 -7.39 -17.75 1.60
CA PHE A 80 -6.47 -18.69 0.97
C PHE A 80 -6.21 -19.85 1.94
N VAL A 81 -6.19 -21.05 1.42
CA VAL A 81 -6.06 -22.25 2.22
C VAL A 81 -5.01 -23.19 1.64
N SER A 82 -4.55 -24.13 2.49
CA SER A 82 -3.70 -25.24 2.04
C SER A 82 -4.48 -26.11 1.05
N PRO A 83 -3.89 -26.46 -0.10
CA PRO A 83 -4.56 -27.33 -1.07
C PRO A 83 -4.73 -28.76 -0.58
N THR A 84 -3.98 -29.18 0.44
CA THR A 84 -4.02 -30.52 1.01
C THR A 84 -5.02 -30.65 2.15
N THR A 85 -5.04 -29.68 3.06
CA THR A 85 -5.84 -29.75 4.30
C THR A 85 -7.08 -28.89 4.30
N GLY A 86 -7.17 -27.90 3.39
CA GLY A 86 -8.24 -26.90 3.40
C GLY A 86 -8.15 -25.90 4.55
N SER A 87 -7.08 -25.96 5.33
CA SER A 87 -6.85 -25.07 6.47
C SER A 87 -6.22 -23.75 6.01
N PRO A 88 -6.52 -22.59 6.68
CA PRO A 88 -5.81 -21.34 6.43
C PRO A 88 -4.32 -21.42 6.80
N TRP A 89 -3.91 -22.45 7.53
CA TRP A 89 -2.52 -22.68 7.93
C TRP A 89 -1.86 -23.65 6.96
N ALA A 90 -0.95 -23.14 6.14
CA ALA A 90 -0.16 -23.95 5.22
C ALA A 90 1.13 -24.44 5.88
N LYS A 91 1.61 -25.60 5.44
CA LYS A 91 2.92 -26.10 5.84
C LYS A 91 4.01 -25.24 5.20
N LYS A 92 5.23 -25.32 5.76
CA LYS A 92 6.40 -24.70 5.15
C LYS A 92 6.52 -25.14 3.70
N ASP A 93 6.79 -24.22 2.81
CA ASP A 93 6.94 -24.44 1.36
C ASP A 93 5.67 -24.84 0.63
N GLU A 94 4.52 -24.84 1.30
CA GLU A 94 3.23 -25.09 0.67
C GLU A 94 2.62 -23.78 0.17
N ILE A 95 2.18 -23.77 -1.08
CA ILE A 95 1.53 -22.61 -1.69
C ILE A 95 0.02 -22.71 -1.44
N LYS A 96 -0.53 -21.73 -0.78
CA LYS A 96 -1.98 -21.63 -0.55
C LYS A 96 -2.72 -21.31 -1.83
N ILE A 97 -3.94 -21.81 -1.92
CA ILE A 97 -4.84 -21.56 -3.05
C ILE A 97 -6.03 -20.70 -2.61
N PRO A 98 -6.60 -19.88 -3.52
CA PRO A 98 -7.76 -19.07 -3.19
C PRO A 98 -9.01 -19.91 -3.01
N THR A 99 -9.93 -19.40 -2.19
CA THR A 99 -11.28 -19.97 -2.02
C THR A 99 -12.31 -18.96 -2.50
N ASP A 100 -13.59 -19.33 -2.45
CA ASP A 100 -14.73 -18.46 -2.74
C ASP A 100 -15.20 -17.67 -1.51
N LYS A 101 -14.53 -17.83 -0.37
CA LYS A 101 -14.91 -17.16 0.88
C LYS A 101 -14.20 -15.83 1.01
N GLU A 102 -14.96 -14.78 1.33
CA GLU A 102 -14.41 -13.47 1.63
C GLU A 102 -13.90 -13.41 3.07
N LEU A 103 -12.83 -12.65 3.26
CA LEU A 103 -12.31 -12.35 4.59
C LEU A 103 -13.19 -11.34 5.30
N LYS A 104 -13.32 -11.50 6.61
CA LYS A 104 -13.95 -10.48 7.46
C LYS A 104 -12.89 -9.65 8.13
N TYR A 105 -13.15 -8.34 8.19
CA TYR A 105 -12.21 -7.38 8.76
C TYR A 105 -12.80 -6.74 10.00
N ALA A 106 -11.93 -6.49 10.97
CA ALA A 106 -12.26 -5.74 12.17
C ALA A 106 -11.73 -4.31 12.07
N GLY A 107 -12.33 -3.39 12.78
CA GLY A 107 -11.88 -2.01 12.87
C GLY A 107 -12.88 -1.01 12.30
N ALA A 108 -12.39 0.17 11.95
CA ALA A 108 -13.20 1.26 11.43
C ALA A 108 -13.88 0.88 10.09
N PRO A 109 -14.97 1.57 9.71
CA PRO A 109 -15.75 1.22 8.52
C PRO A 109 -14.97 1.17 7.21
N MET A 110 -13.90 1.97 7.09
CA MET A 110 -13.11 2.01 5.85
C MET A 110 -12.09 0.87 5.75
N ARG A 111 -11.81 0.17 6.83
CA ARG A 111 -10.81 -0.90 6.83
C ARG A 111 -11.32 -2.14 6.12
N GLY A 112 -10.49 -2.68 5.23
CA GLY A 112 -10.91 -3.86 4.47
C GLY A 112 -10.01 -4.15 3.28
N LYS A 113 -10.55 -4.92 2.34
CA LYS A 113 -9.84 -5.33 1.12
C LYS A 113 -9.55 -4.15 0.20
N LYS A 114 -8.62 -4.36 -0.71
CA LYS A 114 -8.23 -3.35 -1.73
C LYS A 114 -7.90 -2.00 -1.10
N PHE A 115 -7.22 -2.02 0.01
CA PHE A 115 -6.94 -0.83 0.79
C PHE A 115 -6.11 0.19 0.02
N PHE A 116 -5.17 -0.22 -0.82
CA PHE A 116 -4.41 0.71 -1.65
C PHE A 116 -5.29 1.31 -2.75
N ASP A 117 -6.04 0.47 -3.46
CA ASP A 117 -6.87 0.92 -4.58
C ASP A 117 -7.94 1.91 -4.13
N ARG A 118 -8.57 1.64 -2.98
CA ARG A 118 -9.60 2.53 -2.42
C ARG A 118 -8.98 3.84 -1.92
N MET A 119 -7.85 3.78 -1.25
CA MET A 119 -7.11 4.96 -0.83
C MET A 119 -6.76 5.83 -2.03
N LYS A 120 -6.23 5.22 -3.08
CA LYS A 120 -5.86 5.93 -4.30
C LYS A 120 -7.06 6.61 -4.94
N ALA A 121 -8.20 5.92 -5.02
CA ALA A 121 -9.42 6.50 -5.59
C ALA A 121 -9.89 7.73 -4.81
N ASP A 122 -9.80 7.69 -3.48
CA ASP A 122 -10.31 8.76 -2.63
C ASP A 122 -9.34 9.93 -2.47
N HIS A 123 -8.04 9.69 -2.47
CA HIS A 123 -7.02 10.68 -2.08
C HIS A 123 -5.99 11.03 -3.15
N LYS A 124 -6.08 10.44 -4.34
CA LYS A 124 -5.11 10.71 -5.41
C LYS A 124 -4.96 12.20 -5.68
N ASP A 125 -6.09 12.90 -5.82
CA ASP A 125 -6.06 14.33 -6.14
C ASP A 125 -5.43 15.15 -5.03
N ASP A 126 -5.72 14.83 -3.79
CA ASP A 126 -5.12 15.50 -2.63
C ASP A 126 -3.60 15.32 -2.61
N ILE A 127 -3.14 14.11 -2.87
CA ILE A 127 -1.72 13.80 -2.90
C ILE A 127 -1.03 14.56 -4.04
N LEU A 128 -1.64 14.56 -5.21
CA LEU A 128 -1.08 15.26 -6.38
C LEU A 128 -1.04 16.77 -6.19
N GLN A 129 -2.05 17.37 -5.57
CA GLN A 129 -2.05 18.79 -5.26
C GLN A 129 -0.93 19.16 -4.30
N GLY A 130 -0.73 18.37 -3.25
CA GLY A 130 0.37 18.58 -2.32
C GLY A 130 1.74 18.41 -2.97
N ALA A 131 1.88 17.39 -3.82
CA ALA A 131 3.11 17.16 -4.57
C ALA A 131 3.43 18.32 -5.52
N GLN A 132 2.41 18.83 -6.21
CA GLN A 132 2.59 19.98 -7.10
C GLN A 132 3.01 21.22 -6.33
N ALA A 133 2.44 21.46 -5.17
CA ALA A 133 2.80 22.60 -4.32
C ALA A 133 4.28 22.54 -3.90
N ILE A 134 4.79 21.34 -3.60
CA ILE A 134 6.21 21.16 -3.26
C ILE A 134 7.08 21.40 -4.49
N ALA A 135 6.71 20.85 -5.65
CA ALA A 135 7.45 21.04 -6.89
C ALA A 135 7.53 22.52 -7.27
N ASP A 136 6.47 23.27 -7.04
CA ASP A 136 6.45 24.71 -7.34
C ASP A 136 7.36 25.50 -6.41
N ARG A 137 7.53 25.05 -5.16
CA ARG A 137 8.44 25.70 -4.20
C ARG A 137 9.92 25.39 -4.46
N GLU A 138 10.21 24.26 -5.11
CA GLU A 138 11.58 23.84 -5.42
C GLU A 138 12.16 24.56 -6.65
N ASN A 139 11.80 25.72 -6.85
CA ASN A 139 12.20 26.52 -8.00
C ASN A 139 13.64 27.03 -7.86
#